data_f565f870323d758e9399c47a14c348c8
#
_entry.id   f565f870323d758e9399c47a14c348c8
#
_cell.length_a   1.000
_cell.length_b   1.000
_cell.length_c   1.000
_cell.angle_alpha   90.00
_cell.angle_beta   90.00
_cell.angle_gamma   90.00
#
_symmetry.space_group_name_H-M   'P 1'
#
loop_
_entity.id
_entity.type
_entity.pdbx_description
1 polymer ?
#
loop_
_entity_poly.entity_id
_entity_poly.type
_entity_poly.pdbx_seq_one_letter_code
_entity_poly.pdbx_strand_id
1 'polypeptide(L)'
;VVDQWDEFYSFLDDSFNMQQLEQLIKERKFRSDFIYMCQRHREQQKAFYETIFHASILFNSGLSIVPTRNMINNLGATADSTHFAGSVHTLPKGYRRIFTMKRYEVDFPLRHPRYVIENVAYKEKVYRIMGWDHPWIKIGRSFEELFLNLKYGNFSIITKALKNRINKWLKRNKHH
;
A
#
# COMPACT_ATOMS: atom_id res chain seq x y z
N VAL A 1 11.65 13.62 -12.50
CA VAL A 1 10.45 13.28 -11.69
C VAL A 1 9.58 14.52 -11.45
N VAL A 2 10.19 15.66 -11.11
CA VAL A 2 9.43 16.92 -10.89
C VAL A 2 8.71 17.37 -12.15
N ASP A 3 9.33 17.21 -13.31
CA ASP A 3 8.74 17.55 -14.62
C ASP A 3 7.58 16.62 -15.03
N GLN A 4 7.39 15.54 -14.28
CA GLN A 4 6.33 14.55 -14.49
C GLN A 4 5.29 14.58 -13.35
N TRP A 5 5.21 15.70 -12.64
CA TRP A 5 4.24 15.88 -11.58
C TRP A 5 2.84 16.09 -12.13
N ASP A 6 1.99 15.09 -11.93
CA ASP A 6 0.58 15.11 -12.36
C ASP A 6 -0.33 15.06 -11.13
N GLU A 7 -0.61 16.21 -10.55
CA GLU A 7 -1.49 16.34 -9.38
C GLU A 7 -2.98 16.09 -9.70
N PHE A 8 -3.34 16.15 -10.97
CA PHE A 8 -4.71 15.92 -11.45
C PHE A 8 -4.95 14.47 -11.85
N TYR A 9 -3.90 13.63 -11.83
CA TYR A 9 -3.98 12.24 -12.29
C TYR A 9 -4.58 12.14 -13.70
N SER A 10 -4.14 13.01 -14.61
CA SER A 10 -4.66 13.14 -15.97
C SER A 10 -4.53 11.87 -16.79
N PHE A 11 -3.54 11.01 -16.46
CA PHE A 11 -3.37 9.72 -17.10
C PHE A 11 -4.60 8.79 -16.98
N LEU A 12 -5.48 9.01 -15.99
CA LEU A 12 -6.69 8.20 -15.78
C LEU A 12 -7.73 8.44 -16.90
N ASP A 13 -7.66 9.57 -17.60
CA ASP A 13 -8.59 9.93 -18.67
C ASP A 13 -8.04 9.51 -20.06
N ASP A 14 -6.79 9.07 -20.11
CA ASP A 14 -6.13 8.62 -21.33
C ASP A 14 -6.20 7.09 -21.44
N SER A 15 -6.96 6.62 -22.43
CA SER A 15 -7.15 5.18 -22.67
C SER A 15 -5.85 4.45 -23.01
N PHE A 16 -4.91 5.09 -23.72
CA PHE A 16 -3.61 4.53 -24.02
C PHE A 16 -2.80 4.32 -22.75
N ASN A 17 -2.70 5.34 -21.87
CA ASN A 17 -1.99 5.25 -20.61
C ASN A 17 -2.59 4.16 -19.70
N MET A 18 -3.92 4.06 -19.65
CA MET A 18 -4.60 3.01 -18.87
C MET A 18 -4.29 1.61 -19.41
N GLN A 19 -4.24 1.45 -20.73
CA GLN A 19 -3.83 0.17 -21.35
C GLN A 19 -2.36 -0.16 -21.04
N GLN A 20 -1.46 0.85 -21.09
CA GLN A 20 -0.06 0.64 -20.73
C GLN A 20 0.11 0.23 -19.26
N LEU A 21 -0.65 0.79 -18.33
CA LEU A 21 -0.64 0.38 -16.92
C LEU A 21 -0.98 -1.10 -16.74
N GLU A 22 -1.83 -1.67 -17.60
CA GLU A 22 -2.14 -3.10 -17.58
C GLU A 22 -0.94 -3.98 -17.93
N GLN A 23 -0.06 -3.48 -18.78
CA GLN A 23 1.17 -4.17 -19.18
C GLN A 23 2.32 -3.96 -18.19
N LEU A 24 2.42 -2.75 -17.62
CA LEU A 24 3.45 -2.38 -16.66
C LEU A 24 3.24 -3.05 -15.29
N ILE A 25 1.99 -3.09 -14.82
CA ILE A 25 1.64 -3.72 -13.54
C ILE A 25 0.90 -5.02 -13.83
N LYS A 26 1.64 -6.11 -13.92
CA LYS A 26 1.07 -7.45 -14.18
C LYS A 26 0.22 -7.97 -13.03
N GLU A 27 0.55 -7.60 -11.81
CA GLU A 27 -0.13 -8.02 -10.60
C GLU A 27 -1.51 -7.32 -10.49
N ARG A 28 -2.54 -8.06 -10.88
CA ARG A 28 -3.91 -7.54 -11.02
C ARG A 28 -4.41 -6.81 -9.78
N LYS A 29 -4.16 -7.35 -8.59
CA LYS A 29 -4.66 -6.76 -7.35
C LYS A 29 -3.92 -5.47 -6.99
N PHE A 30 -2.61 -5.43 -7.17
CA PHE A 30 -1.83 -4.21 -6.98
C PHE A 30 -2.28 -3.12 -7.94
N ARG A 31 -2.42 -3.44 -9.23
CA ARG A 31 -2.91 -2.52 -10.25
C ARG A 31 -4.27 -1.92 -9.90
N SER A 32 -5.23 -2.79 -9.55
CA SER A 32 -6.57 -2.35 -9.14
C SER A 32 -6.55 -1.43 -7.92
N ASP A 33 -5.74 -1.74 -6.92
CA ASP A 33 -5.62 -0.92 -5.71
C ASP A 33 -4.96 0.42 -6.03
N PHE A 34 -3.94 0.44 -6.89
CA PHE A 34 -3.24 1.66 -7.32
C PHE A 34 -4.18 2.60 -8.09
N ILE A 35 -4.87 2.09 -9.13
CA ILE A 35 -5.83 2.88 -9.92
C ILE A 35 -6.94 3.43 -9.02
N TYR A 36 -7.51 2.61 -8.14
CA TYR A 36 -8.53 3.03 -7.19
C TYR A 36 -8.03 4.15 -6.27
N MET A 37 -6.80 4.07 -5.78
CA MET A 37 -6.23 5.13 -4.94
C MET A 37 -6.05 6.43 -5.71
N CYS A 38 -5.54 6.37 -6.94
CA CYS A 38 -5.39 7.56 -7.79
C CYS A 38 -6.75 8.23 -8.09
N GLN A 39 -7.77 7.45 -8.44
CA GLN A 39 -9.13 7.96 -8.64
C GLN A 39 -9.67 8.66 -7.39
N ARG A 40 -9.52 8.02 -6.24
CA ARG A 40 -9.97 8.57 -4.96
C ARG A 40 -9.22 9.84 -4.55
N HIS A 41 -7.91 9.91 -4.82
CA HIS A 41 -7.12 11.11 -4.54
C HIS A 41 -7.54 12.28 -5.46
N ARG A 42 -7.79 12.00 -6.72
CA ARG A 42 -8.35 12.97 -7.67
C ARG A 42 -9.70 13.52 -7.21
N GLU A 43 -10.61 12.65 -6.77
CA GLU A 43 -11.92 13.04 -6.22
C GLU A 43 -11.81 13.94 -4.97
N GLN A 44 -10.77 13.74 -4.17
CA GLN A 44 -10.52 14.57 -2.98
C GLN A 44 -9.86 15.91 -3.31
N GLN A 45 -9.46 16.14 -4.54
CA GLN A 45 -8.77 17.36 -5.01
C GLN A 45 -7.53 17.70 -4.15
N LYS A 46 -6.79 16.68 -3.73
CA LYS A 46 -5.57 16.80 -2.94
C LYS A 46 -4.42 16.10 -3.63
N ALA A 47 -3.29 16.80 -3.72
CA ALA A 47 -2.05 16.24 -4.21
C ALA A 47 -1.45 15.29 -3.18
N PHE A 48 -1.63 13.99 -3.36
CA PHE A 48 -0.99 12.97 -2.55
C PHE A 48 0.31 12.54 -3.24
N TYR A 49 1.42 13.03 -2.75
CA TYR A 49 2.74 12.85 -3.38
C TYR A 49 3.11 11.36 -3.58
N GLU A 50 2.67 10.46 -2.71
CA GLU A 50 2.99 9.03 -2.80
C GLU A 50 2.46 8.40 -4.08
N THR A 51 1.22 8.68 -4.45
CA THR A 51 0.61 8.14 -5.66
C THR A 51 1.08 8.86 -6.91
N ILE A 52 1.33 10.17 -6.83
CA ILE A 52 1.87 10.97 -7.93
C ILE A 52 3.29 10.51 -8.28
N PHE A 53 4.17 10.37 -7.29
CA PHE A 53 5.53 9.82 -7.50
C PHE A 53 5.49 8.40 -8.02
N HIS A 54 4.58 7.57 -7.52
CA HIS A 54 4.46 6.20 -8.00
C HIS A 54 4.04 6.15 -9.47
N ALA A 55 3.06 6.95 -9.88
CA ALA A 55 2.66 7.10 -11.28
C ALA A 55 3.83 7.56 -12.15
N SER A 56 4.54 8.61 -11.73
CA SER A 56 5.72 9.12 -12.43
C SER A 56 6.81 8.05 -12.59
N ILE A 57 7.11 7.28 -11.55
CA ILE A 57 8.09 6.19 -11.62
C ILE A 57 7.65 5.13 -12.63
N LEU A 58 6.38 4.72 -12.61
CA LEU A 58 5.84 3.70 -13.51
C LEU A 58 5.92 4.13 -14.98
N PHE A 59 5.45 5.34 -15.30
CA PHE A 59 5.42 5.84 -16.68
C PHE A 59 6.80 6.15 -17.25
N ASN A 60 7.79 6.39 -16.40
CA ASN A 60 9.17 6.64 -16.82
C ASN A 60 10.09 5.41 -16.66
N SER A 61 9.53 4.22 -16.46
CA SER A 61 10.30 2.99 -16.23
C SER A 61 11.36 3.14 -15.13
N GLY A 62 11.05 3.95 -14.13
CA GLY A 62 11.96 4.31 -13.05
C GLY A 62 12.07 3.22 -11.99
N LEU A 63 13.15 3.29 -11.22
CA LEU A 63 13.38 2.42 -10.07
C LEU A 63 13.60 3.27 -8.81
N SER A 64 13.17 2.75 -7.67
CA SER A 64 13.46 3.34 -6.37
C SER A 64 14.63 2.65 -5.70
N ILE A 65 15.54 3.42 -5.11
CA ILE A 65 16.62 2.88 -4.28
C ILE A 65 16.10 2.70 -2.86
N VAL A 66 16.22 1.48 -2.34
CA VAL A 66 15.78 1.13 -1.00
C VAL A 66 16.97 0.64 -0.18
N PRO A 67 17.20 1.14 1.04
CA PRO A 67 18.24 0.63 1.91
C PRO A 67 18.04 -0.86 2.24
N THR A 68 19.14 -1.62 2.34
CA THR A 68 19.09 -3.04 2.69
C THR A 68 18.78 -3.29 4.18
N ARG A 69 18.89 -2.24 4.99
CA ARG A 69 18.58 -2.27 6.43
C ARG A 69 17.56 -1.18 6.76
N ASN A 70 16.72 -1.42 7.76
CA ASN A 70 15.76 -0.41 8.20
C ASN A 70 16.48 0.76 8.87
N MET A 71 16.31 1.97 8.33
CA MET A 71 16.97 3.20 8.80
C MET A 71 16.01 4.17 9.46
N ILE A 72 14.71 3.88 9.43
CA ILE A 72 13.67 4.76 9.96
C ILE A 72 12.75 4.02 10.92
N ASN A 73 12.18 4.73 11.88
CA ASN A 73 11.05 4.28 12.67
C ASN A 73 9.80 5.04 12.23
N ASN A 74 8.75 4.32 11.95
CA ASN A 74 7.45 4.92 11.70
C ASN A 74 6.79 5.21 13.06
N LEU A 75 6.74 6.49 13.44
CA LEU A 75 6.09 6.96 14.66
C LEU A 75 4.59 7.23 14.48
N GLY A 76 4.08 7.12 13.25
CA GLY A 76 2.69 7.43 12.91
C GLY A 76 1.66 6.36 13.30
N ALA A 77 2.03 5.38 14.12
CA ALA A 77 1.08 4.39 14.65
C ALA A 77 0.47 4.82 15.99
N THR A 78 0.04 6.06 16.07
CA THR A 78 -0.61 6.68 17.23
C THR A 78 -2.09 7.00 16.93
N ALA A 79 -2.88 7.27 17.97
CA ALA A 79 -4.29 7.65 17.83
C ALA A 79 -4.50 8.91 16.96
N ASP A 80 -3.51 9.81 16.93
CA ASP A 80 -3.54 11.08 16.18
C ASP A 80 -2.98 10.92 14.74
N SER A 81 -2.70 9.70 14.31
CA SER A 81 -2.16 9.44 12.98
C SER A 81 -3.20 9.64 11.89
N THR A 82 -2.82 10.30 10.80
CA THR A 82 -3.67 10.53 9.63
C THR A 82 -4.11 9.22 8.93
N HIS A 83 -3.29 8.19 9.02
CA HIS A 83 -3.52 6.93 8.29
C HIS A 83 -3.80 5.73 9.20
N PHE A 84 -3.62 5.88 10.50
CA PHE A 84 -3.77 4.78 11.45
C PHE A 84 -4.38 5.26 12.78
N ALA A 85 -5.67 4.99 12.96
CA ALA A 85 -6.43 5.35 14.17
C ALA A 85 -6.54 4.20 15.17
N GLY A 86 -5.57 3.26 15.18
CA GLY A 86 -5.60 2.06 16.03
C GLY A 86 -4.35 1.90 16.89
N SER A 87 -4.26 0.76 17.58
CA SER A 87 -3.07 0.38 18.33
C SER A 87 -2.19 -0.57 17.51
N VAL A 88 -0.86 -0.39 17.57
CA VAL A 88 0.11 -1.31 16.94
C VAL A 88 -0.11 -2.76 17.39
N HIS A 89 -0.60 -2.96 18.62
CA HIS A 89 -0.86 -4.28 19.17
C HIS A 89 -2.01 -5.03 18.46
N THR A 90 -2.95 -4.31 17.85
CA THR A 90 -4.08 -4.89 17.12
C THR A 90 -3.78 -5.13 15.63
N LEU A 91 -2.60 -4.69 15.16
CA LEU A 91 -2.17 -4.97 13.80
C LEU A 91 -1.73 -6.43 13.64
N PRO A 92 -2.10 -7.08 12.53
CA PRO A 92 -1.53 -8.36 12.12
C PRO A 92 0.01 -8.32 12.11
N LYS A 93 0.66 -9.42 12.48
CA LYS A 93 2.12 -9.52 12.63
C LYS A 93 2.88 -8.98 11.42
N GLY A 94 2.37 -9.21 10.20
CA GLY A 94 3.00 -8.74 8.96
C GLY A 94 3.09 -7.22 8.88
N TYR A 95 2.02 -6.51 9.27
CA TYR A 95 2.00 -5.04 9.30
C TYR A 95 2.68 -4.45 10.54
N ARG A 96 2.48 -5.07 11.71
CA ARG A 96 3.12 -4.65 12.96
C ARG A 96 4.64 -4.60 12.83
N ARG A 97 5.22 -5.51 12.05
CA ARG A 97 6.66 -5.56 11.78
C ARG A 97 7.20 -4.25 11.22
N ILE A 98 6.44 -3.52 10.39
CA ILE A 98 6.83 -2.23 9.80
C ILE A 98 7.12 -1.19 10.89
N PHE A 99 6.38 -1.24 12.00
CA PHE A 99 6.52 -0.30 13.13
C PHE A 99 7.52 -0.76 14.20
N THR A 100 7.91 -2.03 14.20
CA THR A 100 8.70 -2.64 15.27
C THR A 100 10.07 -3.15 14.81
N MET A 101 10.44 -2.93 13.54
CA MET A 101 11.76 -3.32 13.03
C MET A 101 12.87 -2.53 13.72
N LYS A 102 13.97 -3.24 14.04
CA LYS A 102 15.18 -2.60 14.55
C LYS A 102 15.66 -1.55 13.54
N ARG A 103 15.96 -0.35 14.02
CA ARG A 103 16.63 0.70 13.24
C ARG A 103 18.12 0.48 13.26
N TYR A 104 18.76 0.76 12.15
CA TYR A 104 20.21 0.75 11.97
C TYR A 104 20.67 2.14 11.54
N GLU A 105 21.90 2.48 11.90
CA GLU A 105 22.54 3.70 11.44
C GLU A 105 23.13 3.50 10.04
N VAL A 106 23.38 4.63 9.38
CA VAL A 106 24.00 4.65 8.04
C VAL A 106 25.50 4.54 8.21
N ASP A 107 26.08 3.52 7.57
CA ASP A 107 27.53 3.40 7.46
C ASP A 107 28.01 4.13 6.21
N PHE A 108 29.03 4.99 6.35
CA PHE A 108 29.67 5.65 5.22
C PHE A 108 31.05 5.06 4.92
N PRO A 109 31.49 5.04 3.63
CA PRO A 109 30.76 5.48 2.44
C PRO A 109 29.60 4.55 2.05
N LEU A 110 28.56 5.12 1.43
CA LEU A 110 27.43 4.32 0.94
C LEU A 110 27.91 3.35 -0.16
N ARG A 111 27.43 2.11 -0.06
CA ARG A 111 27.67 1.08 -1.08
C ARG A 111 26.45 0.95 -1.97
N HIS A 112 26.55 1.48 -3.18
CA HIS A 112 25.51 1.36 -4.19
C HIS A 112 25.63 0.05 -4.98
N PRO A 113 24.52 -0.49 -5.51
CA PRO A 113 24.60 -1.61 -6.44
C PRO A 113 25.38 -1.17 -7.71
N ARG A 114 26.17 -2.07 -8.25
CA ARG A 114 26.95 -1.80 -9.47
C ARG A 114 26.05 -1.52 -10.68
N TYR A 115 24.91 -2.19 -10.74
CA TYR A 115 23.95 -2.07 -11.83
C TYR A 115 22.60 -1.60 -11.31
N VAL A 116 21.93 -0.73 -12.07
CA VAL A 116 20.58 -0.24 -11.78
C VAL A 116 19.58 -1.21 -12.42
N ILE A 117 19.22 -2.24 -11.67
CA ILE A 117 18.24 -3.27 -12.09
C ILE A 117 17.23 -3.53 -10.98
N GLU A 118 16.05 -3.98 -11.36
CA GLU A 118 15.02 -4.36 -10.39
C GLU A 118 15.46 -5.57 -9.56
N ASN A 119 15.32 -5.47 -8.24
CA ASN A 119 15.47 -6.62 -7.35
C ASN A 119 14.13 -7.36 -7.24
N VAL A 120 13.93 -8.32 -8.14
CA VAL A 120 12.68 -9.12 -8.24
C VAL A 120 12.37 -9.85 -6.94
N ALA A 121 13.39 -10.41 -6.26
CA ALA A 121 13.19 -11.11 -4.99
C ALA A 121 12.71 -10.17 -3.87
N TYR A 122 13.19 -8.92 -3.86
CA TYR A 122 12.70 -7.90 -2.92
C TYR A 122 11.26 -7.48 -3.24
N LYS A 123 10.94 -7.25 -4.51
CA LYS A 123 9.58 -6.94 -4.96
C LYS A 123 8.59 -8.02 -4.53
N GLU A 124 8.90 -9.28 -4.80
CA GLU A 124 8.06 -10.41 -4.39
C GLU A 124 7.85 -10.48 -2.87
N LYS A 125 8.90 -10.22 -2.09
CA LYS A 125 8.80 -10.14 -0.63
C LYS A 125 7.86 -9.02 -0.17
N VAL A 126 7.93 -7.84 -0.80
CA VAL A 126 7.02 -6.73 -0.52
C VAL A 126 5.58 -7.12 -0.86
N TYR A 127 5.34 -7.73 -2.02
CA TYR A 127 4.01 -8.16 -2.45
C TYR A 127 3.41 -9.19 -1.50
N ARG A 128 4.20 -10.12 -0.99
CA ARG A 128 3.75 -11.04 0.07
C ARG A 128 3.42 -10.31 1.37
N ILE A 129 4.23 -9.34 1.78
CA ILE A 129 3.95 -8.52 2.97
C ILE A 129 2.67 -7.71 2.76
N MET A 130 2.42 -7.16 1.60
CA MET A 130 1.20 -6.41 1.30
C MET A 130 0.01 -7.34 1.00
N GLY A 131 0.30 -8.59 0.67
CA GLY A 131 -0.72 -9.59 0.29
C GLY A 131 -1.27 -9.39 -1.12
N TRP A 132 -0.58 -8.63 -1.97
CA TRP A 132 -0.95 -8.50 -3.38
C TRP A 132 -0.75 -9.83 -4.08
N ASP A 133 -1.80 -10.27 -4.78
CA ASP A 133 -1.88 -11.59 -5.44
C ASP A 133 -1.61 -12.82 -4.55
N HIS A 134 -1.65 -12.62 -3.23
CA HIS A 134 -1.55 -13.67 -2.23
C HIS A 134 -2.85 -13.76 -1.38
N PRO A 135 -3.96 -14.28 -1.91
CA PRO A 135 -5.27 -14.25 -1.24
C PRO A 135 -5.26 -14.97 0.12
N TRP A 136 -4.54 -16.07 0.23
CA TRP A 136 -4.42 -16.83 1.49
C TRP A 136 -3.74 -16.03 2.60
N ILE A 137 -2.77 -15.19 2.25
CA ILE A 137 -2.12 -14.29 3.21
C ILE A 137 -3.13 -13.24 3.71
N LYS A 138 -3.96 -12.70 2.82
CA LYS A 138 -5.03 -11.74 3.21
C LYS A 138 -6.08 -12.39 4.11
N ILE A 139 -6.49 -13.59 3.78
CA ILE A 139 -7.46 -14.36 4.59
C ILE A 139 -6.87 -14.62 5.99
N GLY A 140 -5.66 -15.16 6.06
CA GLY A 140 -4.98 -15.41 7.34
C GLY A 140 -4.87 -14.15 8.20
N ARG A 141 -4.52 -13.01 7.60
CA ARG A 141 -4.47 -11.72 8.31
C ARG A 141 -5.83 -11.24 8.79
N SER A 142 -6.88 -11.45 8.00
CA SER A 142 -8.24 -11.08 8.42
C SER A 142 -8.67 -11.87 9.68
N PHE A 143 -8.30 -13.14 9.76
CA PHE A 143 -8.53 -13.94 10.96
C PHE A 143 -7.67 -13.47 12.13
N GLU A 144 -6.38 -13.20 11.90
CA GLU A 144 -5.49 -12.67 12.93
C GLU A 144 -5.99 -11.33 13.49
N GLU A 145 -6.41 -10.43 12.60
CA GLU A 145 -6.98 -9.12 12.98
C GLU A 145 -8.27 -9.27 13.78
N LEU A 146 -9.16 -10.16 13.35
CA LEU A 146 -10.38 -10.48 14.09
C LEU A 146 -10.06 -11.00 15.50
N PHE A 147 -9.15 -11.97 15.61
CA PHE A 147 -8.71 -12.52 16.89
C PHE A 147 -8.10 -11.46 17.80
N LEU A 148 -7.22 -10.61 17.26
CA LEU A 148 -6.60 -9.52 18.03
C LEU A 148 -7.65 -8.51 18.51
N ASN A 149 -8.59 -8.12 17.67
CA ASN A 149 -9.66 -7.19 18.07
C ASN A 149 -10.59 -7.79 19.12
N LEU A 150 -10.89 -9.08 19.06
CA LEU A 150 -11.62 -9.79 20.11
C LEU A 150 -10.84 -9.81 21.41
N LYS A 151 -9.55 -10.19 21.35
CA LYS A 151 -8.66 -10.26 22.52
C LYS A 151 -8.53 -8.92 23.26
N TYR A 152 -8.49 -7.82 22.52
CA TYR A 152 -8.35 -6.46 23.10
C TYR A 152 -9.68 -5.72 23.29
N GLY A 153 -10.84 -6.39 23.13
CA GLY A 153 -12.15 -5.82 23.39
C GLY A 153 -12.61 -4.74 22.39
N ASN A 154 -12.02 -4.69 21.20
CA ASN A 154 -12.32 -3.70 20.16
C ASN A 154 -13.59 -4.03 19.35
N PHE A 155 -14.70 -4.31 20.03
CA PHE A 155 -15.95 -4.74 19.40
C PHE A 155 -16.51 -3.72 18.39
N SER A 156 -16.31 -2.43 18.63
CA SER A 156 -16.73 -1.36 17.72
C SER A 156 -16.06 -1.46 16.34
N ILE A 157 -14.81 -1.86 16.29
CA ILE A 157 -14.06 -2.06 15.01
C ILE A 157 -14.67 -3.26 14.27
N ILE A 158 -14.97 -4.35 14.99
CA ILE A 158 -15.54 -5.57 14.40
C ILE A 158 -16.93 -5.28 13.82
N THR A 159 -17.80 -4.61 14.58
CA THR A 159 -19.17 -4.26 14.14
C THR A 159 -19.13 -3.32 12.94
N LYS A 160 -18.27 -2.31 12.93
CA LYS A 160 -18.06 -1.40 11.79
C LYS A 160 -17.58 -2.15 10.55
N ALA A 161 -16.62 -3.07 10.70
CA ALA A 161 -16.10 -3.87 9.59
C ALA A 161 -17.19 -4.79 9.00
N LEU A 162 -18.00 -5.43 9.84
CA LEU A 162 -19.14 -6.26 9.41
C LEU A 162 -20.17 -5.42 8.65
N LYS A 163 -20.58 -4.28 9.21
CA LYS A 163 -21.54 -3.36 8.57
C LYS A 163 -21.07 -2.91 7.20
N ASN A 164 -19.79 -2.56 7.07
CA ASN A 164 -19.20 -2.16 5.79
C ASN A 164 -19.19 -3.31 4.76
N ARG A 165 -18.93 -4.55 5.18
CA ARG A 165 -18.97 -5.72 4.29
C ARG A 165 -20.40 -6.02 3.82
N ILE A 166 -21.38 -5.96 4.73
CA ILE A 166 -22.81 -6.15 4.39
C ILE A 166 -23.25 -5.07 3.41
N ASN A 167 -22.96 -3.80 3.68
CA ASN A 167 -23.33 -2.69 2.79
C ASN A 167 -22.71 -2.84 1.38
N LYS A 168 -21.46 -3.29 1.32
CA LYS A 168 -20.77 -3.54 0.03
C LYS A 168 -21.41 -4.70 -0.72
N TRP A 169 -21.82 -5.75 -0.02
CA TRP A 169 -22.51 -6.89 -0.61
C TRP A 169 -23.90 -6.49 -1.13
N LEU A 170 -24.68 -5.73 -0.36
CA LEU A 170 -26.00 -5.23 -0.76
C LEU A 170 -25.92 -4.29 -1.99
N LYS A 171 -24.91 -3.40 -2.06
CA LYS A 171 -24.71 -2.56 -3.24
C LYS A 171 -24.38 -3.37 -4.49
N ARG A 172 -23.59 -4.43 -4.35
CA ARG A 172 -23.22 -5.30 -5.48
C ARG A 172 -24.44 -6.06 -6.05
N ASN A 173 -25.37 -6.47 -5.19
CA ASN A 173 -26.57 -7.20 -5.61
C ASN A 173 -27.71 -6.31 -6.14
N LYS A 174 -27.60 -4.98 -6.01
CA LYS A 174 -28.57 -4.03 -6.58
C LYS A 174 -28.28 -3.65 -8.03
N HIS A 175 -27.12 -4.03 -8.56
CA HIS A 175 -26.69 -3.75 -9.94
C HIS A 175 -26.70 -5.02 -10.83
N HIS A 176 -27.33 -6.08 -10.36
CA HIS A 176 -27.75 -7.26 -11.10
C HIS A 176 -29.28 -7.37 -11.09
#